data_f38cc42a2c233e74242913a84634fcfa
#
_entry.id   f38cc42a2c233e74242913a84634fcfa
#
_cell.length_a   1.000
_cell.length_b   1.000
_cell.length_c   1.000
_cell.angle_alpha   90.00
_cell.angle_beta   90.00
_cell.angle_gamma   90.00
#
_symmetry.space_group_name_H-M   'P 1'
#
loop_
_entity.id
_entity.type
_entity.pdbx_description
1 polymer ?
#
loop_
_entity_poly.entity_id
_entity_poly.type
_entity_poly.pdbx_seq_one_letter_code
_entity_poly.pdbx_strand_id
1 'polypeptide(L)'
;MSKKPEKETSSVEKLKEALFIDKKSGAAKISDSELKKADAFCEPYKKFLNKCKTEREAAAEAARLAQKAGFTEFDVEKKYEPGDRVMVNNRGKAIILAVIGKNGVKNGARIAAAHIDSPRLDLKPNPL
;
A
#
# COMPACT_ATOMS: atom_id res chain seq x y z
N MET A 1 -28.64 42.33 27.65
CA MET A 1 -27.81 41.39 26.85
C MET A 1 -26.67 40.94 27.74
N SER A 2 -26.80 39.76 28.35
CA SER A 2 -25.81 39.22 29.28
C SER A 2 -24.75 38.46 28.52
N LYS A 3 -23.47 38.90 28.56
CA LYS A 3 -22.33 38.19 28.01
C LYS A 3 -22.10 36.93 28.86
N LYS A 4 -22.16 35.74 28.19
CA LYS A 4 -21.69 34.50 28.80
C LYS A 4 -20.20 34.63 29.15
N PRO A 5 -19.75 34.18 30.31
CA PRO A 5 -18.33 34.18 30.64
C PRO A 5 -17.59 33.16 29.76
N GLU A 6 -16.53 33.62 29.09
CA GLU A 6 -15.55 32.73 28.44
C GLU A 6 -14.92 31.84 29.51
N LYS A 7 -15.07 30.52 29.37
CA LYS A 7 -14.36 29.55 30.21
C LYS A 7 -12.87 29.67 29.96
N GLU A 8 -12.12 30.22 30.93
CA GLU A 8 -10.66 30.08 30.94
C GLU A 8 -10.31 28.59 30.97
N THR A 9 -9.73 28.11 29.87
CA THR A 9 -9.19 26.76 29.80
C THR A 9 -8.08 26.63 30.85
N SER A 10 -8.20 25.64 31.75
CA SER A 10 -7.23 25.43 32.81
C SER A 10 -5.85 25.13 32.24
N SER A 11 -4.78 25.44 32.94
CA SER A 11 -3.40 25.14 32.52
C SER A 11 -3.20 23.66 32.21
N VAL A 12 -3.94 22.80 32.88
CA VAL A 12 -3.95 21.33 32.66
C VAL A 12 -4.58 20.95 31.31
N GLU A 13 -5.66 21.63 30.89
CA GLU A 13 -6.29 21.38 29.58
C GLU A 13 -5.39 21.82 28.45
N LYS A 14 -4.71 22.97 28.56
CA LYS A 14 -3.70 23.41 27.56
C LYS A 14 -2.52 22.44 27.47
N LEU A 15 -2.05 21.90 28.59
CA LEU A 15 -1.02 20.87 28.63
C LEU A 15 -1.49 19.55 27.98
N LYS A 16 -2.72 19.14 28.22
CA LYS A 16 -3.30 17.97 27.58
C LYS A 16 -3.38 18.14 26.06
N GLU A 17 -3.88 19.27 25.56
CA GLU A 17 -3.93 19.54 24.11
C GLU A 17 -2.54 19.55 23.46
N ALA A 18 -1.50 20.03 24.16
CA ALA A 18 -0.14 20.08 23.65
C ALA A 18 0.60 18.74 23.69
N LEU A 19 0.31 17.88 24.68
CA LEU A 19 1.08 16.66 24.93
C LEU A 19 0.37 15.38 24.49
N PHE A 20 -0.97 15.38 24.38
CA PHE A 20 -1.71 14.20 23.95
C PHE A 20 -1.92 14.19 22.43
N ILE A 21 -1.59 13.08 21.81
CA ILE A 21 -1.90 12.85 20.39
C ILE A 21 -3.41 12.61 20.28
N ASP A 22 -4.14 13.52 19.64
CA ASP A 22 -5.54 13.31 19.24
C ASP A 22 -5.58 12.33 18.05
N LYS A 23 -5.65 11.04 18.37
CA LYS A 23 -5.77 9.95 17.37
C LYS A 23 -7.20 9.88 16.83
N LYS A 24 -7.63 10.88 16.07
CA LYS A 24 -8.87 10.75 15.29
C LYS A 24 -8.64 9.77 14.14
N SER A 25 -9.56 8.83 13.98
CA SER A 25 -9.57 7.94 12.82
C SER A 25 -9.54 8.76 11.53
N GLY A 26 -8.68 8.39 10.59
CA GLY A 26 -8.66 9.01 9.26
C GLY A 26 -10.02 8.97 8.57
N ALA A 27 -10.77 7.88 8.76
CA ALA A 27 -12.13 7.72 8.23
C ALA A 27 -13.13 8.77 8.74
N ALA A 28 -12.93 9.31 9.96
CA ALA A 28 -13.78 10.36 10.51
C ALA A 28 -13.50 11.77 9.92
N LYS A 29 -12.44 11.90 9.12
CA LYS A 29 -11.98 13.19 8.56
C LYS A 29 -12.16 13.28 7.04
N ILE A 30 -12.45 12.16 6.37
CA ILE A 30 -12.62 12.14 4.92
C ILE A 30 -14.03 12.58 4.52
N SER A 31 -14.11 13.31 3.42
CA SER A 31 -15.37 13.73 2.82
C SER A 31 -16.04 12.58 2.06
N ASP A 32 -17.33 12.67 1.80
CA ASP A 32 -18.07 11.69 0.98
C ASP A 32 -17.47 11.53 -0.43
N SER A 33 -16.92 12.61 -0.99
CA SER A 33 -16.24 12.56 -2.28
C SER A 33 -14.93 11.75 -2.23
N GLU A 34 -14.18 11.86 -1.15
CA GLU A 34 -12.96 11.06 -0.93
C GLU A 34 -13.30 9.61 -0.65
N LEU A 35 -14.38 9.35 0.09
CA LEU A 35 -14.86 8.00 0.32
C LEU A 35 -15.22 7.31 -1.00
N LYS A 36 -15.98 7.98 -1.88
CA LYS A 36 -16.29 7.45 -3.22
C LYS A 36 -15.04 7.16 -4.06
N LYS A 37 -14.01 8.01 -3.98
CA LYS A 37 -12.72 7.76 -4.65
C LYS A 37 -12.00 6.55 -4.08
N ALA A 38 -12.03 6.37 -2.75
CA ALA A 38 -11.46 5.20 -2.09
C ALA A 38 -12.17 3.91 -2.51
N ASP A 39 -13.50 3.92 -2.56
CA ASP A 39 -14.29 2.77 -3.04
C ASP A 39 -13.95 2.43 -4.50
N ALA A 40 -13.89 3.43 -5.37
CA ALA A 40 -13.50 3.23 -6.76
C ALA A 40 -12.07 2.67 -6.91
N PHE A 41 -11.15 3.10 -6.06
CA PHE A 41 -9.79 2.57 -6.01
C PHE A 41 -9.75 1.10 -5.55
N CYS A 42 -10.66 0.68 -4.67
CA CYS A 42 -10.73 -0.69 -4.18
C CYS A 42 -11.31 -1.68 -5.20
N GLU A 43 -12.08 -1.24 -6.20
CA GLU A 43 -12.70 -2.14 -7.17
C GLU A 43 -11.69 -2.98 -8.00
N PRO A 44 -10.62 -2.40 -8.56
CA PRO A 44 -9.57 -3.20 -9.21
C PRO A 44 -8.86 -4.17 -8.26
N TYR A 45 -8.69 -3.76 -6.99
CA TYR A 45 -8.08 -4.62 -5.97
C TYR A 45 -8.96 -5.83 -5.64
N LYS A 46 -10.28 -5.65 -5.50
CA LYS A 46 -11.22 -6.77 -5.32
C LYS A 46 -11.16 -7.75 -6.50
N LYS A 47 -11.06 -7.25 -7.72
CA LYS A 47 -10.89 -8.11 -8.92
C LYS A 47 -9.59 -8.89 -8.87
N PHE A 48 -8.49 -8.25 -8.44
CA PHE A 48 -7.21 -8.92 -8.25
C PHE A 48 -7.33 -10.06 -7.22
N LEU A 49 -7.89 -9.79 -6.04
CA LEU A 49 -8.08 -10.78 -4.99
C LEU A 49 -8.98 -11.95 -5.43
N ASN A 50 -10.03 -11.66 -6.20
CA ASN A 50 -10.91 -12.70 -6.73
C ASN A 50 -10.20 -13.63 -7.72
N LYS A 51 -9.23 -13.12 -8.46
CA LYS A 51 -8.45 -13.89 -9.43
C LYS A 51 -7.30 -14.66 -8.79
N CYS A 52 -6.70 -14.12 -7.74
CA CYS A 52 -5.48 -14.62 -7.14
C CYS A 52 -5.78 -15.27 -5.78
N LYS A 53 -5.87 -16.60 -5.77
CA LYS A 53 -6.15 -17.38 -4.54
C LYS A 53 -4.90 -17.99 -3.93
N THR A 54 -3.81 -18.04 -4.70
CA THR A 54 -2.52 -18.57 -4.28
C THR A 54 -1.40 -17.57 -4.56
N GLU A 55 -0.25 -17.75 -3.91
CA GLU A 55 0.93 -16.91 -4.15
C GLU A 55 1.39 -16.97 -5.61
N ARG A 56 1.21 -18.11 -6.28
CA ARG A 56 1.58 -18.28 -7.69
C ARG A 56 0.66 -17.50 -8.63
N GLU A 57 -0.63 -17.54 -8.37
CA GLU A 57 -1.61 -16.76 -9.14
C GLU A 57 -1.41 -15.26 -8.92
N ALA A 58 -1.11 -14.85 -7.69
CA ALA A 58 -0.83 -13.46 -7.37
C ALA A 58 0.46 -12.96 -8.06
N ALA A 59 1.54 -13.75 -8.05
CA ALA A 59 2.78 -13.40 -8.75
C ALA A 59 2.55 -13.31 -10.27
N ALA A 60 1.83 -14.25 -10.85
CA ALA A 60 1.54 -14.27 -12.29
C ALA A 60 0.67 -13.07 -12.72
N GLU A 61 -0.37 -12.75 -11.95
CA GLU A 61 -1.23 -11.60 -12.26
C GLU A 61 -0.49 -10.27 -12.05
N ALA A 62 0.32 -10.15 -11.00
CA ALA A 62 1.16 -8.99 -10.78
C ALA A 62 2.16 -8.78 -11.93
N ALA A 63 2.81 -9.84 -12.41
CA ALA A 63 3.69 -9.78 -13.57
C ALA A 63 2.94 -9.31 -14.82
N ARG A 64 1.75 -9.87 -15.09
CA ARG A 64 0.91 -9.46 -16.21
C ARG A 64 0.50 -7.99 -16.15
N LEU A 65 0.16 -7.50 -14.96
CA LEU A 65 -0.17 -6.09 -14.75
C LEU A 65 1.06 -5.19 -14.92
N ALA A 66 2.21 -5.64 -14.42
CA ALA A 66 3.48 -4.93 -14.58
C ALA A 66 3.87 -4.81 -16.07
N GLN A 67 3.77 -5.88 -16.85
CA GLN A 67 4.02 -5.85 -18.29
C GLN A 67 3.11 -4.85 -19.02
N LYS A 68 1.81 -4.82 -18.69
CA LYS A 68 0.89 -3.81 -19.21
C LYS A 68 1.27 -2.37 -18.83
N ALA A 69 1.91 -2.20 -17.69
CA ALA A 69 2.42 -0.92 -17.22
C ALA A 69 3.82 -0.57 -17.76
N GLY A 70 4.35 -1.38 -18.69
CA GLY A 70 5.65 -1.14 -19.33
C GLY A 70 6.86 -1.61 -18.52
N PHE A 71 6.67 -2.53 -17.56
CA PHE A 71 7.79 -3.20 -16.92
C PHE A 71 8.34 -4.32 -17.81
N THR A 72 9.66 -4.41 -17.90
CA THR A 72 10.40 -5.46 -18.62
C THR A 72 11.17 -6.31 -17.62
N GLU A 73 11.48 -7.57 -17.99
CA GLU A 73 12.33 -8.42 -17.16
C GLU A 73 13.69 -7.78 -16.95
N PHE A 74 14.20 -7.89 -15.72
CA PHE A 74 15.51 -7.38 -15.36
C PHE A 74 16.61 -8.22 -16.04
N ASP A 75 17.51 -7.54 -16.72
CA ASP A 75 18.69 -8.12 -17.33
C ASP A 75 19.94 -7.52 -16.68
N VAL A 76 20.80 -8.36 -16.12
CA VAL A 76 22.03 -7.94 -15.40
C VAL A 76 23.05 -7.28 -16.33
N GLU A 77 23.03 -7.61 -17.62
CA GLU A 77 23.96 -7.07 -18.61
C GLU A 77 23.48 -5.72 -19.20
N LYS A 78 22.22 -5.40 -18.99
CA LYS A 78 21.62 -4.17 -19.51
C LYS A 78 21.92 -2.99 -18.61
N LYS A 79 22.30 -1.86 -19.22
CA LYS A 79 22.39 -0.58 -18.55
C LYS A 79 21.01 0.09 -18.52
N TYR A 80 20.60 0.51 -17.35
CA TYR A 80 19.29 1.16 -17.14
C TYR A 80 19.41 2.65 -16.94
N GLU A 81 18.44 3.39 -17.45
CA GLU A 81 18.34 4.84 -17.33
C GLU A 81 17.22 5.25 -16.36
N PRO A 82 17.25 6.48 -15.82
CA PRO A 82 16.18 6.99 -14.97
C PRO A 82 14.81 6.93 -15.67
N GLY A 83 13.85 6.32 -15.00
CA GLY A 83 12.50 6.10 -15.51
C GLY A 83 12.26 4.69 -16.06
N ASP A 84 13.30 3.90 -16.30
CA ASP A 84 13.15 2.50 -16.71
C ASP A 84 12.39 1.71 -15.64
N ARG A 85 11.53 0.82 -16.11
CA ARG A 85 10.69 -0.05 -15.28
C ARG A 85 11.13 -1.48 -15.46
N VAL A 86 11.59 -2.08 -14.38
CA VAL A 86 12.11 -3.44 -14.39
C VAL A 86 11.38 -4.32 -13.41
N MET A 87 11.25 -5.60 -13.72
CA MET A 87 10.68 -6.59 -12.84
C MET A 87 11.56 -7.83 -12.74
N VAL A 88 11.50 -8.48 -11.59
CA VAL A 88 12.10 -9.79 -11.37
C VAL A 88 11.02 -10.73 -10.86
N ASN A 89 10.74 -11.78 -11.58
CA ASN A 89 9.86 -12.85 -11.13
C ASN A 89 10.68 -13.94 -10.45
N ASN A 90 10.59 -14.03 -9.14
CA ASN A 90 11.32 -15.04 -8.38
C ASN A 90 10.53 -16.35 -8.30
N ARG A 91 10.81 -17.26 -9.22
CA ARG A 91 10.27 -18.63 -9.28
C ARG A 91 8.73 -18.71 -9.34
N GLY A 92 8.06 -17.66 -9.81
CA GLY A 92 6.59 -17.58 -9.82
C GLY A 92 5.94 -17.53 -8.44
N LYS A 93 6.68 -17.17 -7.40
CA LYS A 93 6.18 -17.09 -6.02
C LYS A 93 6.35 -15.71 -5.39
N ALA A 94 7.21 -14.88 -5.94
CA ALA A 94 7.41 -13.50 -5.53
C ALA A 94 7.74 -12.64 -6.75
N ILE A 95 7.45 -11.37 -6.66
CA ILE A 95 7.76 -10.41 -7.72
C ILE A 95 8.38 -9.15 -7.12
N ILE A 96 9.40 -8.63 -7.77
CA ILE A 96 10.02 -7.35 -7.47
C ILE A 96 9.77 -6.43 -8.66
N LEU A 97 9.25 -5.26 -8.40
CA LEU A 97 9.05 -4.20 -9.39
C LEU A 97 9.89 -3.01 -8.98
N ALA A 98 10.67 -2.46 -9.89
CA ALA A 98 11.48 -1.29 -9.62
C ALA A 98 11.36 -0.26 -10.74
N VAL A 99 11.36 1.00 -10.36
CA VAL A 99 11.51 2.14 -11.27
C VAL A 99 12.83 2.80 -10.96
N ILE A 100 13.68 2.93 -11.96
CA ILE A 100 15.02 3.50 -11.79
C ILE A 100 14.90 5.00 -11.51
N GLY A 101 15.45 5.41 -10.38
CA GLY A 101 15.40 6.80 -9.93
C GLY A 101 16.45 7.68 -10.61
N LYS A 102 16.22 8.99 -10.62
CA LYS A 102 17.15 9.99 -11.21
C LYS A 102 18.54 9.98 -10.56
N ASN A 103 18.60 9.70 -9.26
CA ASN A 103 19.84 9.82 -8.47
C ASN A 103 20.54 8.47 -8.27
N GLY A 104 20.02 7.40 -8.87
CA GLY A 104 20.55 6.05 -8.69
C GLY A 104 20.35 5.50 -7.28
N VAL A 105 20.70 4.21 -7.09
CA VAL A 105 20.48 3.48 -5.84
C VAL A 105 21.42 3.94 -4.70
N LYS A 106 22.55 4.57 -5.03
CA LYS A 106 23.53 5.06 -4.03
C LYS A 106 22.95 6.09 -3.05
N ASN A 107 21.92 6.81 -3.48
CA ASN A 107 21.25 7.84 -2.66
C ASN A 107 20.01 7.29 -1.92
N GLY A 108 19.88 5.97 -1.86
CA GLY A 108 18.78 5.29 -1.22
C GLY A 108 17.68 4.84 -2.17
N ALA A 109 16.74 4.09 -1.63
CA ALA A 109 15.57 3.60 -2.33
C ALA A 109 14.32 3.76 -1.46
N ARG A 110 13.16 3.95 -2.09
CA ARG A 110 11.86 3.84 -1.44
C ARG A 110 11.32 2.45 -1.70
N ILE A 111 11.06 1.69 -0.64
CA ILE A 111 10.63 0.30 -0.73
C ILE A 111 9.23 0.19 -0.12
N ALA A 112 8.29 -0.39 -0.88
CA ALA A 112 7.02 -0.87 -0.37
C ALA A 112 7.04 -2.40 -0.50
N ALA A 113 6.86 -3.10 0.62
CA ALA A 113 6.87 -4.56 0.66
C ALA A 113 5.59 -5.07 1.31
N ALA A 114 5.04 -6.14 0.77
CA ALA A 114 3.89 -6.83 1.32
C ALA A 114 4.06 -8.34 1.11
N HIS A 115 3.46 -9.14 2.00
CA HIS A 115 3.35 -10.57 1.76
C HIS A 115 2.40 -10.85 0.60
N ILE A 116 2.60 -11.94 -0.12
CA ILE A 116 1.85 -12.29 -1.33
C ILE A 116 0.87 -13.45 -1.10
N ASP A 117 1.09 -14.24 -0.04
CA ASP A 117 0.18 -15.29 0.37
C ASP A 117 -1.12 -14.71 0.93
N SER A 118 -2.22 -15.42 0.69
CA SER A 118 -3.54 -15.03 1.17
C SER A 118 -3.89 -15.81 2.43
N PRO A 119 -4.43 -15.17 3.48
CA PRO A 119 -4.96 -15.89 4.63
C PRO A 119 -6.03 -16.88 4.19
N ARG A 120 -5.94 -18.12 4.65
CA ARG A 120 -6.88 -19.20 4.34
C ARG A 120 -7.04 -20.14 5.50
N LEU A 121 -8.15 -20.85 5.50
CA LEU A 121 -8.35 -22.01 6.38
C LEU A 121 -8.03 -23.27 5.58
N ASP A 122 -7.13 -24.06 6.08
CA ASP A 122 -6.81 -25.37 5.51
C ASP A 122 -7.53 -26.46 6.33
N LEU A 123 -8.02 -27.47 5.65
CA LEU A 123 -8.55 -28.65 6.33
C LEU A 123 -7.40 -29.42 6.99
N LYS A 124 -7.65 -29.97 8.18
CA LYS A 124 -6.71 -30.90 8.80
C LYS A 124 -6.46 -32.09 7.86
N PRO A 125 -5.26 -32.70 7.85
CA PRO A 125 -5.00 -33.93 7.09
C PRO A 125 -5.99 -35.05 7.39
N ASN A 126 -6.48 -35.13 8.65
CA ASN A 126 -7.60 -35.99 9.08
C ASN A 126 -8.72 -35.09 9.61
N PRO A 127 -9.67 -34.66 8.76
CA PRO A 127 -10.63 -33.61 9.11
C PRO A 127 -11.73 -34.08 10.10
N LEU A 128 -12.00 -35.38 10.22
CA LEU A 128 -12.94 -35.98 11.15
C LEU A 128 -12.42 -37.31 11.68
#